data_422c94f7068bd6340cfa1df064449367
#
_entry.id   422c94f7068bd6340cfa1df064449367
#
_cell.length_a   1.000
_cell.length_b   1.000
_cell.length_c   1.000
_cell.angle_alpha   90.00
_cell.angle_beta   90.00
_cell.angle_gamma   90.00
#
_symmetry.space_group_name_H-M   'P 1'
#
loop_
_entity.id
_entity.type
_entity.pdbx_description
1 polymer ?
#
loop_
_entity_poly.entity_id
_entity_poly.type
_entity_poly.pdbx_seq_one_letter_code
_entity_poly.pdbx_strand_id
1 'polypeptide(L)'
;VFAGVQFWFPKMFGRQMHDGVQKVHFVLTFIGMNGTFFPMHLLGIAGLPRRYADPYLHGYLEHLLPMNQFMTISAIVMGFAQFLLLGNFFFSMFYGKKVGRNPWGANGLEWSAPSPPGHGNFDVPPVCYRGPYEYSGPESEALGQDFILQTTAPPTGVKVVAAHH
;
A
#
# COMPACT_ATOMS: atom_id res chain seq x y z
N VAL A 1 3.68 2.60 3.50
CA VAL A 1 4.77 1.91 2.77
C VAL A 1 4.27 0.59 2.18
N PHE A 2 3.75 -0.36 2.97
CA PHE A 2 3.36 -1.70 2.47
C PHE A 2 2.31 -1.67 1.35
N ALA A 3 1.28 -0.82 1.46
CA ALA A 3 0.29 -0.63 0.41
C ALA A 3 0.94 -0.14 -0.90
N GLY A 4 1.89 0.79 -0.82
CA GLY A 4 2.63 1.27 -1.98
C GLY A 4 3.46 0.16 -2.64
N VAL A 5 4.16 -0.66 -1.84
CA VAL A 5 4.91 -1.81 -2.38
C VAL A 5 3.97 -2.75 -3.14
N GLN A 6 2.83 -3.09 -2.57
CA GLN A 6 1.84 -3.97 -3.21
C GLN A 6 1.24 -3.36 -4.47
N PHE A 7 0.91 -2.06 -4.42
CA PHE A 7 0.30 -1.34 -5.54
C PHE A 7 1.23 -1.23 -6.74
N TRP A 8 2.51 -0.89 -6.52
CA TRP A 8 3.47 -0.73 -7.61
C TRP A 8 4.24 -2.00 -7.97
N PHE A 9 4.11 -3.08 -7.20
CA PHE A 9 4.77 -4.35 -7.51
C PHE A 9 4.52 -4.84 -8.94
N PRO A 10 3.27 -4.80 -9.48
CA PRO A 10 3.00 -5.15 -10.87
C PRO A 10 3.78 -4.29 -11.87
N LYS A 11 3.97 -3.01 -11.57
CA LYS A 11 4.75 -2.10 -12.42
C LYS A 11 6.23 -2.46 -12.39
N MET A 12 6.79 -2.77 -11.22
CA MET A 12 8.21 -3.09 -11.07
C MET A 12 8.61 -4.41 -11.71
N PHE A 13 7.76 -5.44 -11.59
CA PHE A 13 8.12 -6.82 -11.96
C PHE A 13 7.22 -7.43 -13.05
N GLY A 14 6.18 -6.74 -13.50
CA GLY A 14 5.21 -7.30 -14.46
C GLY A 14 4.39 -8.46 -13.88
N ARG A 15 4.39 -8.63 -12.56
CA ARG A 15 3.75 -9.72 -11.83
C ARG A 15 2.98 -9.16 -10.64
N GLN A 16 1.99 -9.90 -10.17
CA GLN A 16 1.19 -9.54 -9.00
C GLN A 16 1.59 -10.41 -7.81
N MET A 17 1.66 -9.81 -6.63
CA MET A 17 1.83 -10.52 -5.36
C MET A 17 0.59 -11.36 -5.05
N HIS A 18 0.78 -12.45 -4.28
CA HIS A 18 -0.33 -13.33 -3.92
C HIS A 18 -1.28 -12.61 -2.94
N ASP A 19 -2.52 -12.38 -3.40
CA ASP A 19 -3.52 -11.57 -2.71
C ASP A 19 -3.92 -12.12 -1.34
N GLY A 20 -4.12 -13.44 -1.22
CA GLY A 20 -4.45 -14.09 0.05
C GLY A 20 -3.39 -13.86 1.13
N VAL A 21 -2.10 -13.98 0.78
CA VAL A 21 -0.98 -13.74 1.71
C VAL A 21 -0.93 -12.27 2.11
N GLN A 22 -1.21 -11.35 1.19
CA GLN A 22 -1.27 -9.91 1.49
C GLN A 22 -2.37 -9.60 2.51
N LYS A 23 -3.55 -10.18 2.35
CA LYS A 23 -4.67 -10.00 3.29
C LYS A 23 -4.32 -10.51 4.69
N VAL A 24 -3.73 -11.70 4.77
CA VAL A 24 -3.28 -12.26 6.05
C VAL A 24 -2.22 -11.38 6.70
N HIS A 25 -1.22 -10.96 5.93
CA HIS A 25 -0.19 -10.01 6.41
C HIS A 25 -0.81 -8.72 6.94
N PHE A 26 -1.77 -8.14 6.20
CA PHE A 26 -2.45 -6.91 6.61
C PHE A 26 -3.17 -7.09 7.95
N VAL A 27 -3.97 -8.16 8.09
CA VAL A 27 -4.76 -8.42 9.30
C VAL A 27 -3.83 -8.62 10.51
N LEU A 28 -2.79 -9.46 10.37
CA LEU A 28 -1.85 -9.71 11.46
C LEU A 28 -1.06 -8.45 11.84
N THR A 29 -0.62 -7.68 10.86
CA THR A 29 0.10 -6.42 11.11
C THR A 29 -0.81 -5.40 11.78
N PHE A 30 -2.07 -5.27 11.33
CA PHE A 30 -3.04 -4.34 11.90
C PHE A 30 -3.36 -4.68 13.36
N ILE A 31 -3.66 -5.96 13.64
CA ILE A 31 -3.95 -6.43 15.01
C ILE A 31 -2.70 -6.27 15.89
N GLY A 32 -1.54 -6.72 15.41
CA GLY A 32 -0.29 -6.64 16.16
C GLY A 32 0.13 -5.19 16.45
N MET A 33 -0.06 -4.27 15.51
CA MET A 33 0.23 -2.85 15.69
C MET A 33 -0.68 -2.23 16.77
N ASN A 34 -1.99 -2.47 16.67
CA ASN A 34 -2.92 -1.97 17.68
C ASN A 34 -2.66 -2.61 19.05
N GLY A 35 -2.42 -3.92 19.12
CA GLY A 35 -2.11 -4.62 20.36
C GLY A 35 -0.79 -4.18 21.00
N THR A 36 0.15 -3.69 20.21
CA THR A 36 1.43 -3.18 20.73
C THR A 36 1.31 -1.72 21.18
N PHE A 37 0.80 -0.85 20.33
CA PHE A 37 0.88 0.61 20.56
C PHE A 37 -0.30 1.18 21.34
N PHE A 38 -1.51 0.63 21.20
CA PHE A 38 -2.66 1.16 21.90
C PHE A 38 -2.54 1.01 23.44
N PRO A 39 -2.13 -0.16 24.00
CA PRO A 39 -1.93 -0.29 25.44
C PRO A 39 -0.80 0.60 25.98
N MET A 40 0.18 1.02 25.14
CA MET A 40 1.21 1.98 25.57
C MET A 40 0.64 3.29 26.06
N HIS A 41 -0.49 3.74 25.50
CA HIS A 41 -1.15 4.96 25.96
C HIS A 41 -1.68 4.79 27.39
N LEU A 42 -2.26 3.64 27.71
CA LEU A 42 -2.76 3.33 29.05
C LEU A 42 -1.62 3.26 30.06
N LEU A 43 -0.52 2.60 29.69
CA LEU A 43 0.68 2.52 30.54
C LEU A 43 1.31 3.91 30.74
N GLY A 44 1.34 4.74 29.69
CA GLY A 44 1.84 6.11 29.78
C GLY A 44 1.01 6.99 30.71
N ILE A 45 -0.32 6.88 30.66
CA ILE A 45 -1.24 7.59 31.59
C ILE A 45 -1.03 7.11 33.02
N ALA A 46 -0.75 5.82 33.22
CA ALA A 46 -0.43 5.25 34.53
C ALA A 46 0.95 5.66 35.07
N GLY A 47 1.74 6.43 34.32
CA GLY A 47 3.03 6.95 34.74
C GLY A 47 4.22 6.07 34.40
N LEU A 48 4.11 5.14 33.45
CA LEU A 48 5.23 4.33 33.02
C LEU A 48 6.29 5.21 32.31
N PRO A 49 7.53 5.28 32.84
CA PRO A 49 8.59 6.09 32.24
C PRO A 49 9.07 5.46 30.92
N ARG A 50 9.72 6.28 30.09
CA ARG A 50 10.36 5.82 28.85
C ARG A 50 11.71 5.13 29.16
N ARG A 51 12.12 4.19 28.32
CA ARG A 51 13.48 3.60 28.29
C ARG A 51 13.92 2.97 29.60
N TYR A 52 12.99 2.34 30.29
CA TYR A 52 13.29 1.54 31.47
C TYR A 52 13.90 0.18 31.03
N ALA A 53 14.88 -0.30 31.79
CA ALA A 53 15.52 -1.59 31.54
C ALA A 53 14.74 -2.74 32.17
N ASP A 54 14.10 -2.50 33.31
CA ASP A 54 13.38 -3.49 34.09
C ASP A 54 11.96 -2.99 34.40
N PRO A 55 10.92 -3.70 33.92
CA PRO A 55 9.54 -3.34 34.22
C PRO A 55 9.15 -3.53 35.68
N TYR A 56 9.91 -4.30 36.46
CA TYR A 56 9.66 -4.54 37.90
C TYR A 56 10.21 -3.42 38.81
N LEU A 57 10.96 -2.49 38.26
CA LEU A 57 11.58 -1.40 39.04
C LEU A 57 10.57 -0.48 39.70
N HIS A 58 9.36 -0.44 39.17
CA HIS A 58 8.28 0.44 39.62
C HIS A 58 7.15 -0.37 40.23
N GLY A 59 7.22 -0.65 41.54
CA GLY A 59 6.24 -1.47 42.27
C GLY A 59 4.79 -1.00 42.14
N TYR A 60 4.55 0.31 41.94
CA TYR A 60 3.20 0.84 41.72
C TYR A 60 2.59 0.43 40.36
N LEU A 61 3.40 -0.04 39.40
CA LEU A 61 2.97 -0.50 38.08
C LEU A 61 2.90 -2.03 37.95
N GLU A 62 3.17 -2.76 39.02
CA GLU A 62 3.22 -4.23 39.00
C GLU A 62 1.91 -4.85 38.51
N HIS A 63 0.77 -4.25 38.82
CA HIS A 63 -0.55 -4.67 38.36
C HIS A 63 -0.75 -4.53 36.82
N LEU A 64 0.11 -3.77 36.13
CA LEU A 64 0.07 -3.57 34.67
C LEU A 64 1.07 -4.46 33.91
N LEU A 65 1.84 -5.31 34.59
CA LEU A 65 2.77 -6.25 33.97
C LEU A 65 2.11 -7.17 32.92
N PRO A 66 0.89 -7.70 33.14
CA PRO A 66 0.20 -8.49 32.12
C PRO A 66 -0.04 -7.71 30.81
N MET A 67 -0.25 -6.40 30.89
CA MET A 67 -0.39 -5.54 29.73
C MET A 67 0.93 -5.40 28.96
N ASN A 68 2.06 -5.29 29.67
CA ASN A 68 3.40 -5.31 29.04
C ASN A 68 3.67 -6.63 28.31
N GLN A 69 3.28 -7.76 28.93
CA GLN A 69 3.40 -9.08 28.31
C GLN A 69 2.55 -9.19 27.04
N PHE A 70 1.30 -8.73 27.09
CA PHE A 70 0.40 -8.69 25.94
C PHE A 70 0.99 -7.86 24.79
N MET A 71 1.56 -6.69 25.08
CA MET A 71 2.22 -5.85 24.09
C MET A 71 3.41 -6.55 23.45
N THR A 72 4.21 -7.24 24.25
CA THR A 72 5.36 -8.01 23.77
C THR A 72 4.92 -9.13 22.82
N ILE A 73 3.91 -9.89 23.19
CA ILE A 73 3.34 -10.95 22.33
C ILE A 73 2.80 -10.34 21.03
N SER A 74 2.07 -9.23 21.10
CA SER A 74 1.54 -8.52 19.93
C SER A 74 2.66 -8.04 19.01
N ALA A 75 3.75 -7.53 19.57
CA ALA A 75 4.93 -7.11 18.81
C ALA A 75 5.63 -8.29 18.11
N ILE A 76 5.73 -9.43 18.78
CA ILE A 76 6.28 -10.66 18.20
C ILE A 76 5.41 -11.13 17.02
N VAL A 77 4.09 -11.19 17.20
CA VAL A 77 3.16 -11.55 16.11
C VAL A 77 3.30 -10.59 14.93
N MET A 78 3.35 -9.29 15.19
CA MET A 78 3.58 -8.28 14.15
C MET A 78 4.91 -8.49 13.43
N GLY A 79 5.97 -8.80 14.17
CA GLY A 79 7.30 -9.12 13.62
C GLY A 79 7.26 -10.33 12.69
N PHE A 80 6.64 -11.42 13.12
CA PHE A 80 6.46 -12.61 12.28
C PHE A 80 5.62 -12.35 11.03
N ALA A 81 4.62 -11.49 11.11
CA ALA A 81 3.83 -11.11 9.95
C ALA A 81 4.69 -10.48 8.83
N GLN A 82 5.79 -9.80 9.17
CA GLN A 82 6.68 -9.21 8.16
C GLN A 82 7.38 -10.28 7.29
N PHE A 83 7.64 -11.45 7.84
CA PHE A 83 8.20 -12.55 7.04
C PHE A 83 7.23 -13.06 5.97
N LEU A 84 5.91 -12.97 6.21
CA LEU A 84 4.90 -13.27 5.18
C LEU A 84 5.00 -12.27 4.01
N LEU A 85 5.18 -10.98 4.32
CA LEU A 85 5.37 -9.97 3.27
C LEU A 85 6.64 -10.23 2.47
N LEU A 86 7.77 -10.43 3.15
CA LEU A 86 9.05 -10.69 2.50
C LEU A 86 9.01 -11.97 1.65
N GLY A 87 8.47 -13.05 2.22
CA GLY A 87 8.29 -14.31 1.49
C GLY A 87 7.43 -14.14 0.25
N ASN A 88 6.28 -13.46 0.39
CA ASN A 88 5.40 -13.17 -0.74
C ASN A 88 6.06 -12.27 -1.78
N PHE A 89 6.83 -11.27 -1.35
CA PHE A 89 7.56 -10.37 -2.24
C PHE A 89 8.54 -11.14 -3.12
N PHE A 90 9.46 -11.90 -2.52
CA PHE A 90 10.48 -12.65 -3.25
C PHE A 90 9.87 -13.79 -4.07
N PHE A 91 8.91 -14.53 -3.52
CA PHE A 91 8.21 -15.58 -4.25
C PHE A 91 7.49 -15.02 -5.49
N SER A 92 6.75 -13.93 -5.31
CA SER A 92 5.97 -13.34 -6.40
C SER A 92 6.83 -12.68 -7.47
N MET A 93 8.05 -12.24 -7.14
CA MET A 93 8.99 -11.70 -8.10
C MET A 93 9.35 -12.73 -9.19
N PHE A 94 9.44 -14.01 -8.81
CA PHE A 94 9.80 -15.09 -9.74
C PHE A 94 8.58 -15.89 -10.22
N TYR A 95 7.64 -16.18 -9.33
CA TYR A 95 6.52 -17.10 -9.56
C TYR A 95 5.13 -16.44 -9.54
N GLY A 96 5.05 -15.12 -9.25
CA GLY A 96 3.79 -14.39 -9.22
C GLY A 96 3.04 -14.43 -10.56
N LYS A 97 1.72 -14.25 -10.51
CA LYS A 97 0.87 -14.18 -11.71
C LYS A 97 1.31 -13.01 -12.58
N LYS A 98 1.62 -13.27 -13.86
CA LYS A 98 1.91 -12.22 -14.83
C LYS A 98 0.65 -11.36 -15.06
N VAL A 99 0.82 -10.07 -15.09
CA VAL A 99 -0.25 -9.10 -15.30
C VAL A 99 0.12 -8.09 -16.38
N GLY A 100 -0.90 -7.45 -16.97
CA GLY A 100 -0.72 -6.43 -17.97
C GLY A 100 -0.19 -5.10 -17.41
N ARG A 101 -0.17 -4.08 -18.26
CA ARG A 101 0.37 -2.74 -17.91
C ARG A 101 -0.38 -2.06 -16.78
N ASN A 102 -1.70 -2.25 -16.70
CA ASN A 102 -2.59 -1.59 -15.73
C ASN A 102 -3.56 -2.61 -15.10
N PRO A 103 -3.11 -3.42 -14.13
CA PRO A 103 -3.97 -4.42 -13.50
C PRO A 103 -5.06 -3.83 -12.59
N TRP A 104 -4.91 -2.56 -12.20
CA TRP A 104 -5.81 -1.87 -11.27
C TRP A 104 -6.88 -1.03 -11.97
N GLY A 105 -6.79 -0.84 -13.31
CA GLY A 105 -7.63 0.10 -14.03
C GLY A 105 -7.41 1.57 -13.60
N ALA A 106 -6.25 1.88 -13.01
CA ALA A 106 -5.95 3.21 -12.51
C ALA A 106 -5.63 4.19 -13.65
N ASN A 107 -5.93 5.48 -13.45
CA ASN A 107 -5.75 6.53 -14.46
C ASN A 107 -4.39 7.23 -14.41
N GLY A 108 -3.54 6.90 -13.44
CA GLY A 108 -2.21 7.50 -13.31
C GLY A 108 -1.33 7.26 -14.55
N LEU A 109 -0.52 8.24 -14.90
CA LEU A 109 0.33 8.19 -16.09
C LEU A 109 1.32 7.03 -16.05
N GLU A 110 1.80 6.65 -14.87
CA GLU A 110 2.68 5.50 -14.66
C GLU A 110 2.06 4.19 -15.16
N TRP A 111 0.74 4.07 -15.16
CA TRP A 111 0.04 2.86 -15.62
C TRP A 111 -0.09 2.77 -17.13
N SER A 112 0.21 3.83 -17.88
CA SER A 112 0.33 3.80 -19.32
C SER A 112 1.68 3.29 -19.79
N ALA A 113 2.72 3.34 -18.95
CA ALA A 113 4.04 2.78 -19.23
C ALA A 113 4.03 1.23 -19.30
N PRO A 114 4.99 0.60 -20.01
CA PRO A 114 5.17 -0.86 -19.97
C PRO A 114 5.46 -1.36 -18.54
N SER A 115 5.21 -2.66 -18.30
CA SER A 115 5.50 -3.32 -17.02
C SER A 115 6.33 -4.58 -17.25
N PRO A 116 7.59 -4.63 -16.79
CA PRO A 116 8.37 -3.54 -16.17
C PRO A 116 8.67 -2.39 -17.15
N PRO A 117 8.89 -1.15 -16.63
CA PRO A 117 9.23 -0.03 -17.48
C PRO A 117 10.64 -0.20 -18.07
N GLY A 118 10.81 0.15 -19.34
CA GLY A 118 12.11 0.18 -19.99
C GLY A 118 12.94 1.40 -19.61
N HIS A 119 14.13 1.54 -20.23
CA HIS A 119 14.94 2.75 -20.10
C HIS A 119 14.17 3.96 -20.65
N GLY A 120 14.02 5.01 -19.81
CA GLY A 120 13.23 6.19 -20.17
C GLY A 120 11.73 6.09 -19.85
N ASN A 121 11.26 4.99 -19.29
CA ASN A 121 9.87 4.69 -18.89
C ASN A 121 8.86 4.58 -20.04
N PHE A 122 8.97 5.38 -21.10
CA PHE A 122 8.05 5.38 -22.23
C PHE A 122 8.84 5.21 -23.53
N ASP A 123 8.36 4.33 -24.42
CA ASP A 123 8.94 4.16 -25.73
C ASP A 123 8.70 5.39 -26.62
N VAL A 124 7.55 6.04 -26.41
CA VAL A 124 7.16 7.31 -27.06
C VAL A 124 6.61 8.23 -25.98
N PRO A 125 6.99 9.52 -25.97
CA PRO A 125 6.45 10.48 -25.01
C PRO A 125 4.92 10.47 -25.02
N PRO A 126 4.25 10.25 -23.86
CA PRO A 126 2.81 10.18 -23.82
C PRO A 126 2.19 11.57 -24.01
N VAL A 127 1.13 11.63 -24.77
CA VAL A 127 0.29 12.84 -24.89
C VAL A 127 -0.79 12.74 -23.82
N CYS A 128 -0.80 13.68 -22.89
CA CYS A 128 -1.82 13.75 -21.82
C CYS A 128 -2.95 14.68 -22.27
N TYR A 129 -4.16 14.14 -22.33
CA TYR A 129 -5.37 14.88 -22.69
C TYR A 129 -6.17 15.32 -21.48
N ARG A 130 -5.86 14.76 -20.29
CA ARG A 130 -6.60 14.96 -19.04
C ARG A 130 -5.68 15.22 -17.89
N GLY A 131 -6.16 15.95 -16.89
CA GLY A 131 -5.46 16.16 -15.62
C GLY A 131 -5.42 14.89 -14.75
N PRO A 132 -4.50 14.84 -13.76
CA PRO A 132 -4.33 13.67 -12.90
C PRO A 132 -5.52 13.41 -11.97
N TYR A 133 -6.39 14.38 -11.78
CA TYR A 133 -7.57 14.30 -10.89
C TYR A 133 -8.90 14.23 -11.64
N GLU A 134 -8.87 14.13 -12.95
CA GLU A 134 -10.06 13.95 -13.78
C GLU A 134 -10.44 12.48 -13.86
N TYR A 135 -10.96 11.92 -12.76
CA TYR A 135 -11.25 10.49 -12.63
C TYR A 135 -12.55 10.09 -13.30
N SER A 136 -13.59 10.91 -13.13
CA SER A 136 -14.92 10.60 -13.56
C SER A 136 -15.54 11.81 -14.26
N GLY A 137 -16.25 11.53 -15.31
CA GLY A 137 -16.99 12.53 -16.08
C GLY A 137 -18.03 11.83 -16.93
N PRO A 138 -18.86 12.57 -17.67
CA PRO A 138 -19.87 11.98 -18.55
C PRO A 138 -19.32 10.94 -19.52
N GLU A 139 -18.03 11.06 -19.87
CA GLU A 139 -17.34 10.15 -20.77
C GLU A 139 -17.00 8.79 -20.09
N SER A 140 -16.67 8.79 -18.79
CA SER A 140 -16.40 7.55 -18.05
C SER A 140 -17.68 6.74 -17.90
N GLU A 141 -18.79 7.40 -17.62
CA GLU A 141 -20.12 6.80 -17.56
C GLU A 141 -20.52 6.21 -18.92
N ALA A 142 -20.29 6.95 -20.02
CA ALA A 142 -20.57 6.47 -21.36
C ALA A 142 -19.74 5.25 -21.78
N LEU A 143 -18.51 5.12 -21.25
CA LEU A 143 -17.62 3.98 -21.49
C LEU A 143 -17.82 2.84 -20.49
N GLY A 144 -18.65 3.01 -19.46
CA GLY A 144 -18.84 2.05 -18.38
C GLY A 144 -17.57 1.78 -17.58
N GLN A 145 -16.68 2.76 -17.48
CA GLN A 145 -15.40 2.67 -16.77
C GLN A 145 -15.36 3.68 -15.62
N ASP A 146 -14.90 3.25 -14.44
CA ASP A 146 -14.74 4.13 -13.29
C ASP A 146 -13.62 5.17 -13.52
N PHE A 147 -12.61 4.83 -14.34
CA PHE A 147 -11.45 5.67 -14.61
C PHE A 147 -11.10 5.67 -16.10
N ILE A 148 -10.73 6.84 -16.61
CA ILE A 148 -10.19 6.98 -17.96
C ILE A 148 -8.71 7.35 -17.86
N LEU A 149 -7.86 6.67 -18.63
CA LEU A 149 -6.43 6.97 -18.68
C LEU A 149 -6.20 8.40 -19.18
N GLN A 150 -5.23 9.10 -18.60
CA GLN A 150 -4.85 10.46 -19.00
C GLN A 150 -4.45 10.55 -20.49
N THR A 151 -3.97 9.46 -21.05
CA THR A 151 -3.54 9.34 -22.45
C THR A 151 -4.67 8.99 -23.42
N THR A 152 -5.90 8.76 -22.94
CA THR A 152 -7.05 8.49 -23.80
C THR A 152 -7.53 9.78 -24.45
N ALA A 153 -7.48 9.85 -25.79
CA ALA A 153 -7.98 10.98 -26.53
C ALA A 153 -9.49 11.16 -26.29
N PRO A 154 -9.99 12.40 -26.12
CA PRO A 154 -11.41 12.66 -26.02
C PRO A 154 -12.12 12.29 -27.34
N PRO A 155 -13.40 11.92 -27.30
CA PRO A 155 -14.17 11.68 -28.50
C PRO A 155 -14.18 12.95 -29.40
N THR A 156 -14.12 12.72 -30.69
CA THR A 156 -14.02 13.78 -31.72
C THR A 156 -15.16 14.78 -31.55
N GLY A 157 -14.86 16.03 -31.21
CA GLY A 157 -15.85 17.09 -31.01
C GLY A 157 -15.83 17.80 -29.65
N VAL A 158 -15.12 17.24 -28.65
CA VAL A 158 -14.95 17.91 -27.36
C VAL A 158 -13.67 18.75 -27.37
N LYS A 159 -13.81 20.09 -27.20
CA LYS A 159 -12.64 20.97 -27.03
C LYS A 159 -11.96 20.64 -25.73
N VAL A 160 -10.76 20.07 -25.80
CA VAL A 160 -9.89 19.92 -24.64
C VAL A 160 -9.47 21.33 -24.20
N VAL A 161 -9.85 21.72 -23.01
CA VAL A 161 -9.27 22.89 -22.35
C VAL A 161 -7.87 22.47 -21.93
N ALA A 162 -6.87 22.84 -22.73
CA ALA A 162 -5.49 22.63 -22.35
C ALA A 162 -5.27 23.29 -20.97
N ALA A 163 -4.89 22.50 -19.96
CA ALA A 163 -4.48 23.03 -18.68
C ALA A 163 -3.20 23.84 -18.91
N HIS A 164 -3.35 25.16 -18.90
CA HIS A 164 -2.21 26.07 -18.91
C HIS A 164 -1.49 25.93 -17.55
N HIS A 165 -0.27 25.45 -17.60
CA HIS A 165 0.72 25.58 -16.53
C HIS A 165 1.38 26.95 -16.61
#